data_5d3339d0fc9c857935ce510e2fe9d937
#
_entry.id   5d3339d0fc9c857935ce510e2fe9d937
#
_cell.length_a   1.000
_cell.length_b   1.000
_cell.length_c   1.000
_cell.angle_alpha   90.00
_cell.angle_beta   90.00
_cell.angle_gamma   90.00
#
_symmetry.space_group_name_H-M   'P 1'
#
loop_
_entity.id
_entity.type
_entity.pdbx_description
1 polymer ?
#
loop_
_entity_poly.entity_id
_entity_poly.type
_entity_poly.pdbx_seq_one_letter_code
_entity_poly.pdbx_strand_id
1 'polypeptide(L)'
;MSYFKKNQTINLILLLILPLLIWGPFFPDLIVSISSLIFLIFVFKKKLFFYFNNKPLIIFFIFCIYLVLISTFVATDILISFESSLFYFRIGVFACLIWYLIDKDKNILKLFYYTLVLCFSILVVDGYFQFFFGINTIGLPTNGTRISSFFGDELIMGSFLARLFPLLFALFLLQDKKKFEIYFIGILFILVDVLIYISGERTAFFFLNLST
;
A
#
# COMPACT_ATOMS: atom_id res chain seq x y z
N MET A 1 14.73 -22.48 17.09
CA MET A 1 13.35 -22.06 17.43
C MET A 1 13.18 -20.55 17.60
N SER A 2 14.16 -19.78 18.14
CA SER A 2 14.06 -18.31 18.31
C SER A 2 14.10 -17.51 16.99
N TYR A 3 14.79 -17.98 15.97
CA TYR A 3 14.95 -17.30 14.67
C TYR A 3 13.64 -17.31 13.84
N PHE A 4 12.88 -18.42 13.90
CA PHE A 4 11.56 -18.51 13.25
C PHE A 4 10.53 -17.55 13.87
N LYS A 5 10.53 -17.38 15.18
CA LYS A 5 9.64 -16.46 15.90
C LYS A 5 9.92 -14.99 15.53
N LYS A 6 11.18 -14.63 15.32
CA LYS A 6 11.61 -13.26 14.97
C LYS A 6 11.19 -12.86 13.55
N ASN A 7 11.21 -13.79 12.59
CA ASN A 7 10.74 -13.51 11.23
C ASN A 7 9.22 -13.35 11.16
N GLN A 8 8.46 -14.13 11.93
CA GLN A 8 7.00 -13.98 12.00
C GLN A 8 6.57 -12.60 12.53
N THR A 9 7.27 -12.07 13.51
CA THR A 9 6.97 -10.73 14.06
C THR A 9 7.22 -9.63 13.04
N ILE A 10 8.30 -9.70 12.26
CA ILE A 10 8.60 -8.72 11.20
C ILE A 10 7.52 -8.80 10.11
N ASN A 11 7.14 -10.00 9.69
CA ASN A 11 6.09 -10.19 8.69
C ASN A 11 4.76 -9.61 9.17
N LEU A 12 4.39 -9.83 10.43
CA LEU A 12 3.17 -9.26 11.02
C LEU A 12 3.19 -7.73 11.05
N ILE A 13 4.31 -7.11 11.44
CA ILE A 13 4.44 -5.65 11.46
C ILE A 13 4.25 -5.06 10.04
N LEU A 14 4.81 -5.71 9.03
CA LEU A 14 4.67 -5.25 7.64
C LEU A 14 3.25 -5.42 7.10
N LEU A 15 2.54 -6.47 7.53
CA LEU A 15 1.14 -6.66 7.16
C LEU A 15 0.21 -5.61 7.76
N LEU A 16 0.58 -5.02 8.92
CA LEU A 16 -0.17 -3.93 9.54
C LEU A 16 -0.14 -2.63 8.73
N ILE A 17 0.81 -2.47 7.79
CA ILE A 17 0.88 -1.26 6.95
C ILE A 17 -0.44 -1.01 6.22
N LEU A 18 -1.07 -2.07 5.65
CA LEU A 18 -2.31 -1.93 4.88
C LEU A 18 -3.49 -1.42 5.71
N PRO A 19 -3.87 -2.05 6.85
CA PRO A 19 -4.95 -1.51 7.67
C PRO A 19 -4.62 -0.15 8.28
N LEU A 20 -3.35 0.13 8.58
CA LEU A 20 -2.94 1.43 9.09
C LEU A 20 -3.00 2.53 8.04
N LEU A 21 -2.84 2.22 6.76
CA LEU A 21 -3.05 3.18 5.66
C LEU A 21 -4.50 3.69 5.59
N ILE A 22 -5.46 2.87 6.02
CA ILE A 22 -6.87 3.28 6.10
C ILE A 22 -7.09 4.29 7.23
N TRP A 23 -6.32 4.17 8.31
CA TRP A 23 -6.42 5.08 9.46
C TRP A 23 -5.69 6.41 9.24
N GLY A 24 -4.63 6.40 8.43
CA GLY A 24 -3.88 7.60 8.11
C GLY A 24 -2.43 7.32 7.69
N PRO A 25 -1.73 8.28 7.09
CA PRO A 25 -0.41 8.07 6.50
C PRO A 25 0.74 7.98 7.52
N PHE A 26 0.55 8.50 8.74
CA PHE A 26 1.63 8.63 9.73
C PHE A 26 2.23 7.28 10.16
N PHE A 27 1.40 6.33 10.59
CA PHE A 27 1.89 5.03 11.08
C PHE A 27 2.55 4.17 9.99
N PRO A 28 1.97 4.03 8.79
CA PRO A 28 2.65 3.34 7.69
C PRO A 28 4.00 3.96 7.34
N ASP A 29 4.07 5.29 7.29
CA ASP A 29 5.29 6.02 6.98
C ASP A 29 6.39 5.78 8.04
N LEU A 30 6.00 5.76 9.32
CA LEU A 30 6.88 5.43 10.43
C LEU A 30 7.42 3.99 10.31
N ILE A 31 6.54 3.01 10.00
CA ILE A 31 6.94 1.61 9.83
C ILE A 31 7.90 1.47 8.64
N VAL A 32 7.62 2.10 7.51
CA VAL A 32 8.49 2.11 6.33
C VAL A 32 9.85 2.71 6.68
N SER A 33 9.89 3.83 7.39
CA SER A 33 11.13 4.52 7.76
C SER A 33 12.00 3.67 8.70
N ILE A 34 11.41 3.17 9.79
CA ILE A 34 12.13 2.36 10.78
C ILE A 34 12.60 1.04 10.17
N SER A 35 11.74 0.34 9.42
CA SER A 35 12.11 -0.93 8.81
C SER A 35 13.18 -0.79 7.73
N SER A 36 13.15 0.29 6.95
CA SER A 36 14.19 0.62 5.97
C SER A 36 15.53 0.89 6.64
N LEU A 37 15.55 1.65 7.74
CA LEU A 37 16.78 1.93 8.50
C LEU A 37 17.38 0.64 9.08
N ILE A 38 16.56 -0.19 9.72
CA ILE A 38 16.99 -1.49 10.26
C ILE A 38 17.54 -2.39 9.15
N PHE A 39 16.88 -2.41 7.99
CA PHE A 39 17.32 -3.22 6.86
C PHE A 39 18.64 -2.72 6.29
N LEU A 40 18.85 -1.41 6.17
CA LEU A 40 20.15 -0.85 5.76
C LEU A 40 21.27 -1.32 6.68
N ILE A 41 21.11 -1.18 7.99
CA ILE A 41 22.10 -1.66 8.98
C ILE A 41 22.37 -3.16 8.80
N PHE A 42 21.33 -3.94 8.55
CA PHE A 42 21.43 -5.38 8.32
C PHE A 42 22.18 -5.70 7.02
N VAL A 43 21.92 -4.98 5.93
CA VAL A 43 22.60 -5.13 4.63
C VAL A 43 24.11 -4.87 4.77
N PHE A 44 24.51 -3.79 5.47
CA PHE A 44 25.92 -3.49 5.72
C PHE A 44 26.60 -4.59 6.56
N LYS A 45 25.94 -5.10 7.61
CA LYS A 45 26.50 -6.17 8.45
C LYS A 45 26.61 -7.51 7.73
N LYS A 46 25.68 -7.84 6.85
CA LYS A 46 25.62 -9.13 6.15
C LYS A 46 26.13 -9.09 4.71
N LYS A 47 26.58 -7.92 4.24
CA LYS A 47 27.07 -7.69 2.87
C LYS A 47 26.05 -8.10 1.78
N LEU A 48 24.77 -7.83 2.01
CA LEU A 48 23.66 -8.21 1.12
C LEU A 48 23.41 -7.16 0.03
N PHE A 49 24.46 -6.56 -0.53
CA PHE A 49 24.34 -5.52 -1.57
C PHE A 49 23.72 -6.02 -2.87
N PHE A 50 23.61 -7.33 -3.07
CA PHE A 50 22.99 -7.94 -4.24
C PHE A 50 21.56 -7.43 -4.47
N TYR A 51 20.76 -7.21 -3.41
CA TYR A 51 19.40 -6.72 -3.53
C TYR A 51 19.30 -5.30 -4.12
N PHE A 52 20.39 -4.53 -4.07
CA PHE A 52 20.44 -3.18 -4.65
C PHE A 52 20.93 -3.17 -6.10
N ASN A 53 21.49 -4.27 -6.58
CA ASN A 53 22.04 -4.38 -7.94
C ASN A 53 20.98 -4.85 -8.94
N ASN A 54 19.81 -4.18 -8.97
CA ASN A 54 18.74 -4.44 -9.92
C ASN A 54 18.46 -3.16 -10.74
N LYS A 55 18.35 -3.31 -12.07
CA LYS A 55 18.15 -2.17 -12.98
C LYS A 55 17.01 -1.22 -12.57
N PRO A 56 15.77 -1.70 -12.27
CA PRO A 56 14.70 -0.82 -11.81
C PRO A 56 15.05 -0.04 -10.53
N LEU A 57 15.72 -0.66 -9.58
CA LEU A 57 16.12 0.01 -8.33
C LEU A 57 17.22 1.04 -8.56
N ILE A 58 18.20 0.73 -9.42
CA ILE A 58 19.24 1.68 -9.79
C ILE A 58 18.62 2.92 -10.44
N ILE A 59 17.68 2.73 -11.37
CA ILE A 59 16.95 3.84 -12.01
C ILE A 59 16.18 4.65 -10.96
N PHE A 60 15.52 3.99 -10.01
CA PHE A 60 14.82 4.66 -8.92
C PHE A 60 15.77 5.49 -8.04
N PHE A 61 16.95 4.98 -7.68
CA PHE A 61 17.92 5.75 -6.90
C PHE A 61 18.53 6.92 -7.69
N ILE A 62 18.76 6.75 -9.00
CA ILE A 62 19.15 7.86 -9.88
C ILE A 62 18.05 8.93 -9.90
N PHE A 63 16.78 8.51 -9.98
CA PHE A 63 15.65 9.44 -9.91
C PHE A 63 15.58 10.16 -8.55
N CYS A 64 15.87 9.50 -7.43
CA CYS A 64 15.95 10.16 -6.12
C CYS A 64 17.05 11.24 -6.10
N ILE A 65 18.24 10.95 -6.67
CA ILE A 65 19.32 11.93 -6.78
C ILE A 65 18.85 13.13 -7.64
N TYR A 66 18.21 12.86 -8.77
CA TYR A 66 17.66 13.90 -9.63
C TYR A 66 16.64 14.79 -8.87
N LEU A 67 15.73 14.21 -8.09
CA LEU A 67 14.78 14.95 -7.27
C LEU A 67 15.48 15.87 -6.26
N VAL A 68 16.51 15.37 -5.57
CA VAL A 68 17.29 16.17 -4.61
C VAL A 68 18.00 17.32 -5.32
N LEU A 69 18.59 17.08 -6.49
CA LEU A 69 19.26 18.13 -7.26
C LEU A 69 18.28 19.21 -7.71
N ILE A 70 17.13 18.82 -8.29
CA ILE A 70 16.12 19.81 -8.72
C ILE A 70 15.58 20.61 -7.53
N SER A 71 15.24 19.95 -6.43
CA SER A 71 14.73 20.63 -5.24
C SER A 71 15.73 21.65 -4.69
N THR A 72 17.03 21.38 -4.81
CA THR A 72 18.08 22.31 -4.34
C THR A 72 18.25 23.53 -5.28
N PHE A 73 18.12 23.32 -6.60
CA PHE A 73 18.43 24.39 -7.57
C PHE A 73 17.23 25.20 -8.04
N VAL A 74 16.00 24.65 -7.97
CA VAL A 74 14.81 25.24 -8.61
C VAL A 74 13.74 25.68 -7.61
N ALA A 75 13.75 25.11 -6.38
CA ALA A 75 12.72 25.40 -5.40
C ALA A 75 12.82 26.80 -4.81
N THR A 76 11.67 27.45 -4.61
CA THR A 76 11.58 28.72 -3.89
C THR A 76 11.94 28.57 -2.41
N ASP A 77 11.52 27.45 -1.78
CA ASP A 77 11.85 27.05 -0.41
C ASP A 77 12.78 25.84 -0.42
N ILE A 78 14.09 26.10 -0.48
CA ILE A 78 15.13 25.08 -0.64
C ILE A 78 15.12 24.08 0.51
N LEU A 79 14.97 24.53 1.76
CA LEU A 79 15.01 23.68 2.95
C LEU A 79 13.87 22.67 2.96
N ILE A 80 12.63 23.11 2.76
CA ILE A 80 11.45 22.25 2.77
C ILE A 80 11.49 21.25 1.61
N SER A 81 11.89 21.72 0.42
CA SER A 81 11.99 20.87 -0.77
C SER A 81 13.11 19.83 -0.66
N PHE A 82 14.25 20.21 -0.08
CA PHE A 82 15.37 19.32 0.16
C PHE A 82 15.00 18.24 1.21
N GLU A 83 14.36 18.62 2.31
CA GLU A 83 13.91 17.69 3.33
C GLU A 83 12.93 16.68 2.76
N SER A 84 11.94 17.12 2.00
CA SER A 84 10.96 16.25 1.36
C SER A 84 11.58 15.28 0.36
N SER A 85 12.52 15.74 -0.47
CA SER A 85 13.15 14.92 -1.53
C SER A 85 14.19 13.96 -0.99
N LEU A 86 14.94 14.36 0.06
CA LEU A 86 16.03 13.57 0.63
C LEU A 86 15.54 12.21 1.14
N PHE A 87 14.37 12.17 1.79
CA PHE A 87 13.86 10.94 2.39
C PHE A 87 13.16 9.98 1.42
N TYR A 88 13.05 10.33 0.14
CA TYR A 88 12.41 9.46 -0.86
C TYR A 88 13.13 8.13 -1.06
N PHE A 89 14.45 8.07 -0.88
CA PHE A 89 15.26 6.86 -1.03
C PHE A 89 14.78 5.71 -0.11
N ARG A 90 14.15 6.00 1.03
CA ARG A 90 13.63 5.00 1.97
C ARG A 90 12.63 4.04 1.32
N ILE A 91 11.85 4.51 0.33
CA ILE A 91 10.90 3.68 -0.41
C ILE A 91 11.63 2.59 -1.21
N GLY A 92 12.74 2.94 -1.88
CA GLY A 92 13.55 1.96 -2.60
C GLY A 92 14.22 0.95 -1.67
N VAL A 93 14.68 1.40 -0.50
CA VAL A 93 15.24 0.51 0.53
C VAL A 93 14.17 -0.42 1.07
N PHE A 94 12.95 0.08 1.29
CA PHE A 94 11.82 -0.72 1.71
C PHE A 94 11.44 -1.78 0.66
N ALA A 95 11.45 -1.44 -0.62
CA ALA A 95 11.23 -2.40 -1.70
C ALA A 95 12.28 -3.53 -1.69
N CYS A 96 13.56 -3.22 -1.42
CA CYS A 96 14.60 -4.23 -1.23
C CYS A 96 14.33 -5.12 -0.01
N LEU A 97 13.84 -4.55 1.09
CA LEU A 97 13.44 -5.31 2.28
C LEU A 97 12.31 -6.30 1.95
N ILE A 98 11.27 -5.85 1.26
CA ILE A 98 10.16 -6.72 0.84
C ILE A 98 10.65 -7.84 -0.04
N TRP A 99 11.52 -7.54 -1.03
CA TRP A 99 12.13 -8.58 -1.87
C TRP A 99 12.91 -9.59 -1.03
N TYR A 100 13.77 -9.13 -0.13
CA TYR A 100 14.52 -10.00 0.78
C TYR A 100 13.60 -10.92 1.59
N LEU A 101 12.48 -10.40 2.09
CA LEU A 101 11.52 -11.18 2.89
C LEU A 101 10.79 -12.23 2.07
N ILE A 102 10.39 -11.90 0.84
CA ILE A 102 9.76 -12.84 -0.09
C ILE A 102 10.72 -13.98 -0.46
N ASP A 103 12.00 -13.67 -0.67
CA ASP A 103 13.03 -14.70 -0.93
C ASP A 103 13.22 -15.64 0.28
N LYS A 104 13.02 -15.14 1.49
CA LYS A 104 13.14 -15.94 2.72
C LYS A 104 11.92 -16.78 3.04
N ASP A 105 10.73 -16.23 2.80
CA ASP A 105 9.46 -16.89 3.11
C ASP A 105 8.36 -16.46 2.13
N LYS A 106 8.05 -17.34 1.19
CA LYS A 106 6.98 -17.10 0.21
C LYS A 106 5.58 -17.02 0.83
N ASN A 107 5.39 -17.52 2.05
CA ASN A 107 4.10 -17.43 2.74
C ASN A 107 3.69 -15.98 3.03
N ILE A 108 4.63 -15.04 3.02
CA ILE A 108 4.32 -13.61 3.18
C ILE A 108 3.35 -13.12 2.09
N LEU A 109 3.48 -13.62 0.85
CA LEU A 109 2.57 -13.26 -0.24
C LEU A 109 1.14 -13.72 0.03
N LYS A 110 0.99 -14.91 0.61
CA LYS A 110 -0.32 -15.45 0.99
C LYS A 110 -0.95 -14.65 2.13
N LEU A 111 -0.17 -14.31 3.14
CA LEU A 111 -0.63 -13.47 4.25
C LEU A 111 -1.01 -12.07 3.75
N PHE A 112 -0.22 -11.49 2.88
CA PHE A 112 -0.48 -10.20 2.28
C PHE A 112 -1.78 -10.18 1.44
N TYR A 113 -2.03 -11.26 0.68
CA TYR A 113 -3.28 -11.46 -0.04
C TYR A 113 -4.49 -11.44 0.91
N TYR A 114 -4.47 -12.23 1.98
CA TYR A 114 -5.59 -12.25 2.92
C TYR A 114 -5.78 -10.92 3.65
N THR A 115 -4.71 -10.20 3.97
CA THR A 115 -4.80 -8.88 4.57
C THR A 115 -5.45 -7.87 3.61
N LEU A 116 -5.07 -7.89 2.32
CA LEU A 116 -5.72 -7.07 1.30
C LEU A 116 -7.20 -7.41 1.15
N VAL A 117 -7.54 -8.69 1.03
CA VAL A 117 -8.95 -9.15 0.95
C VAL A 117 -9.74 -8.64 2.14
N LEU A 118 -9.19 -8.73 3.35
CA LEU A 118 -9.83 -8.24 4.57
C LEU A 118 -10.04 -6.72 4.52
N CYS A 119 -9.01 -5.95 4.18
CA CYS A 119 -9.09 -4.48 4.08
C CYS A 119 -10.14 -4.05 3.04
N PHE A 120 -10.14 -4.68 1.86
CA PHE A 120 -11.12 -4.41 0.82
C PHE A 120 -12.54 -4.74 1.27
N SER A 121 -12.74 -5.90 1.89
CA SER A 121 -14.06 -6.31 2.39
C SER A 121 -14.61 -5.34 3.43
N ILE A 122 -13.76 -4.89 4.36
CA ILE A 122 -14.14 -3.90 5.39
C ILE A 122 -14.52 -2.57 4.74
N LEU A 123 -13.71 -2.06 3.80
CA LEU A 123 -13.99 -0.80 3.10
C LEU A 123 -15.25 -0.88 2.26
N VAL A 124 -15.50 -2.02 1.59
CA VAL A 124 -16.70 -2.24 0.80
C VAL A 124 -17.94 -2.22 1.70
N VAL A 125 -17.93 -2.98 2.79
CA VAL A 125 -19.06 -3.03 3.73
C VAL A 125 -19.34 -1.66 4.33
N ASP A 126 -18.31 -0.96 4.81
CA ASP A 126 -18.45 0.35 5.43
C ASP A 126 -18.86 1.44 4.42
N GLY A 127 -18.28 1.42 3.21
CA GLY A 127 -18.62 2.36 2.15
C GLY A 127 -20.09 2.23 1.69
N TYR A 128 -20.61 1.01 1.52
CA TYR A 128 -22.03 0.81 1.25
C TYR A 128 -22.91 1.19 2.43
N PHE A 129 -22.49 0.90 3.65
CA PHE A 129 -23.20 1.35 4.85
C PHE A 129 -23.31 2.88 4.87
N GLN A 130 -22.20 3.58 4.62
CA GLN A 130 -22.19 5.05 4.53
C GLN A 130 -23.09 5.56 3.41
N PHE A 131 -23.14 4.87 2.27
CA PHE A 131 -24.01 5.24 1.16
C PHE A 131 -25.50 5.19 1.54
N PHE A 132 -25.96 4.15 2.24
CA PHE A 132 -27.36 3.96 2.57
C PHE A 132 -27.81 4.79 3.79
N PHE A 133 -26.93 4.98 4.77
CA PHE A 133 -27.28 5.62 6.05
C PHE A 133 -26.75 7.05 6.20
N GLY A 134 -25.92 7.54 5.27
CA GLY A 134 -25.32 8.88 5.33
C GLY A 134 -24.18 9.04 6.35
N ILE A 135 -23.94 8.01 7.15
CA ILE A 135 -22.85 7.93 8.14
C ILE A 135 -22.16 6.57 8.03
N ASN A 136 -20.87 6.51 8.27
CA ASN A 136 -20.15 5.25 8.31
C ASN A 136 -20.31 4.52 9.65
N THR A 137 -19.74 3.31 9.79
CA THR A 137 -19.86 2.48 11.00
C THR A 137 -19.30 3.10 12.27
N ILE A 138 -18.39 4.08 12.17
CA ILE A 138 -17.83 4.83 13.31
C ILE A 138 -18.44 6.22 13.48
N GLY A 139 -19.49 6.55 12.72
CA GLY A 139 -20.23 7.80 12.86
C GLY A 139 -19.70 8.99 12.04
N LEU A 140 -18.78 8.79 11.10
CA LEU A 140 -18.31 9.85 10.19
C LEU A 140 -19.39 10.09 9.11
N PRO A 141 -19.83 11.35 8.90
CA PRO A 141 -20.83 11.68 7.89
C PRO A 141 -20.25 11.60 6.47
N THR A 142 -21.15 11.49 5.49
CA THR A 142 -20.78 11.69 4.08
C THR A 142 -20.37 13.14 3.84
N ASN A 143 -19.35 13.36 3.03
CA ASN A 143 -18.93 14.70 2.64
C ASN A 143 -19.75 15.13 1.39
N GLY A 144 -20.91 15.76 1.62
CA GLY A 144 -21.87 16.08 0.58
C GLY A 144 -22.49 14.82 -0.01
N THR A 145 -22.28 14.56 -1.30
CA THR A 145 -22.75 13.36 -2.01
C THR A 145 -21.66 12.28 -2.11
N ARG A 146 -20.49 12.51 -1.56
CA ARG A 146 -19.32 11.63 -1.72
C ARG A 146 -19.13 10.73 -0.51
N ILE A 147 -18.74 9.49 -0.79
CA ILE A 147 -18.44 8.47 0.22
C ILE A 147 -16.93 8.42 0.44
N SER A 148 -16.53 8.48 1.69
CA SER A 148 -15.11 8.41 2.11
C SER A 148 -14.79 7.21 3.02
N SER A 149 -15.84 6.54 3.53
CA SER A 149 -15.67 5.44 4.50
C SER A 149 -14.83 5.87 5.70
N PHE A 150 -13.80 5.12 6.08
CA PHE A 150 -12.91 5.44 7.19
C PHE A 150 -11.92 6.58 6.93
N PHE A 151 -11.83 7.10 5.69
CA PHE A 151 -10.92 8.20 5.36
C PHE A 151 -11.43 9.58 5.80
N GLY A 152 -12.63 9.67 6.36
CA GLY A 152 -13.19 10.91 6.89
C GLY A 152 -13.32 12.00 5.83
N ASP A 153 -12.69 13.16 6.06
CA ASP A 153 -12.75 14.29 5.12
C ASP A 153 -11.90 14.08 3.85
N GLU A 154 -11.01 13.09 3.85
CA GLU A 154 -10.19 12.76 2.69
C GLU A 154 -10.97 11.90 1.69
N LEU A 155 -11.25 12.44 0.52
CA LEU A 155 -11.99 11.77 -0.55
C LEU A 155 -11.07 10.89 -1.42
N ILE A 156 -10.36 9.94 -0.79
CA ILE A 156 -9.33 9.09 -1.43
C ILE A 156 -9.68 7.60 -1.44
N MET A 157 -10.85 7.21 -0.90
CA MET A 157 -11.26 5.80 -0.80
C MET A 157 -11.23 5.09 -2.16
N GLY A 158 -11.81 5.71 -3.19
CA GLY A 158 -11.82 5.14 -4.54
C GLY A 158 -10.42 5.00 -5.12
N SER A 159 -9.56 6.00 -4.94
CA SER A 159 -8.17 5.96 -5.37
C SER A 159 -7.36 4.89 -4.65
N PHE A 160 -7.60 4.67 -3.36
CA PHE A 160 -6.98 3.60 -2.58
C PHE A 160 -7.37 2.22 -3.12
N LEU A 161 -8.65 1.98 -3.31
CA LEU A 161 -9.17 0.72 -3.84
C LEU A 161 -8.65 0.47 -5.27
N ALA A 162 -8.76 1.46 -6.16
CA ALA A 162 -8.35 1.33 -7.55
C ALA A 162 -6.85 1.03 -7.73
N ARG A 163 -5.98 1.62 -6.90
CA ARG A 163 -4.52 1.39 -6.98
C ARG A 163 -4.09 0.04 -6.43
N LEU A 164 -4.77 -0.47 -5.41
CA LEU A 164 -4.40 -1.73 -4.77
C LEU A 164 -5.11 -2.93 -5.38
N PHE A 165 -6.19 -2.74 -6.12
CA PHE A 165 -6.94 -3.83 -6.73
C PHE A 165 -6.11 -4.67 -7.72
N PRO A 166 -5.31 -4.10 -8.63
CA PRO A 166 -4.46 -4.89 -9.52
C PRO A 166 -3.45 -5.76 -8.75
N LEU A 167 -2.94 -5.24 -7.62
CA LEU A 167 -2.07 -6.01 -6.74
C LEU A 167 -2.82 -7.18 -6.07
N LEU A 168 -4.04 -6.94 -5.58
CA LEU A 168 -4.91 -7.98 -5.05
C LEU A 168 -5.17 -9.07 -6.09
N PHE A 169 -5.48 -8.68 -7.33
CA PHE A 169 -5.73 -9.61 -8.43
C PHE A 169 -4.47 -10.41 -8.80
N ALA A 170 -3.30 -9.76 -8.88
CA ALA A 170 -2.04 -10.45 -9.12
C ALA A 170 -1.71 -11.48 -8.03
N LEU A 171 -1.92 -11.12 -6.76
CA LEU A 171 -1.73 -12.04 -5.64
C LEU A 171 -2.73 -13.19 -5.66
N PHE A 172 -3.98 -12.95 -6.03
CA PHE A 172 -4.98 -13.99 -6.24
C PHE A 172 -4.55 -14.99 -7.32
N LEU A 173 -3.96 -14.53 -8.42
CA LEU A 173 -3.47 -15.40 -9.49
C LEU A 173 -2.34 -16.33 -9.03
N LEU A 174 -1.59 -15.96 -8.00
CA LEU A 174 -0.50 -16.75 -7.43
C LEU A 174 -0.97 -17.80 -6.41
N GLN A 175 -2.24 -17.76 -5.97
CA GLN A 175 -2.77 -18.73 -5.01
C GLN A 175 -3.35 -19.97 -5.72
N ASP A 176 -3.38 -21.10 -4.98
CA ASP A 176 -4.16 -22.28 -5.37
C ASP A 176 -5.65 -21.97 -5.28
N LYS A 177 -6.33 -21.92 -6.42
CA LYS A 177 -7.68 -21.38 -6.54
C LYS A 177 -8.73 -22.42 -6.17
N LYS A 178 -9.51 -22.13 -5.12
CA LYS A 178 -10.76 -22.83 -4.86
C LYS A 178 -11.90 -22.15 -5.62
N LYS A 179 -12.90 -22.91 -6.08
CA LYS A 179 -14.07 -22.35 -6.78
C LYS A 179 -14.73 -21.22 -5.99
N PHE A 180 -14.85 -21.38 -4.67
CA PHE A 180 -15.42 -20.36 -3.80
C PHE A 180 -14.62 -19.04 -3.83
N GLU A 181 -13.31 -19.10 -3.81
CA GLU A 181 -12.44 -17.90 -3.85
C GLU A 181 -12.58 -17.14 -5.18
N ILE A 182 -12.75 -17.87 -6.29
CA ILE A 182 -12.98 -17.25 -7.61
C ILE A 182 -14.30 -16.45 -7.61
N TYR A 183 -15.39 -17.05 -7.12
CA TYR A 183 -16.65 -16.34 -7.03
C TYR A 183 -16.60 -15.15 -6.07
N PHE A 184 -15.95 -15.34 -4.92
CA PHE A 184 -15.79 -14.28 -3.93
C PHE A 184 -15.02 -13.07 -4.48
N ILE A 185 -13.89 -13.28 -5.13
CA ILE A 185 -13.10 -12.20 -5.73
C ILE A 185 -13.85 -11.55 -6.89
N GLY A 186 -14.60 -12.32 -7.71
CA GLY A 186 -15.44 -11.77 -8.76
C GLY A 186 -16.55 -10.86 -8.22
N ILE A 187 -17.23 -11.28 -7.14
CA ILE A 187 -18.24 -10.44 -6.46
C ILE A 187 -17.59 -9.21 -5.84
N LEU A 188 -16.44 -9.38 -5.17
CA LEU A 188 -15.71 -8.27 -4.56
C LEU A 188 -15.30 -7.24 -5.62
N PHE A 189 -14.87 -7.67 -6.81
CA PHE A 189 -14.55 -6.77 -7.92
C PHE A 189 -15.74 -5.91 -8.32
N ILE A 190 -16.90 -6.53 -8.55
CA ILE A 190 -18.13 -5.81 -8.93
C ILE A 190 -18.51 -4.79 -7.84
N LEU A 191 -18.45 -5.21 -6.58
CA LEU A 191 -18.77 -4.34 -5.45
C LEU A 191 -17.79 -3.15 -5.33
N VAL A 192 -16.51 -3.39 -5.54
CA VAL A 192 -15.47 -2.34 -5.53
C VAL A 192 -15.68 -1.37 -6.69
N ASP A 193 -15.94 -1.86 -7.90
CA ASP A 193 -16.14 -1.02 -9.08
C ASP A 193 -17.35 -0.08 -8.90
N VAL A 194 -18.49 -0.62 -8.47
CA VAL A 194 -19.68 0.17 -8.16
C VAL A 194 -19.41 1.16 -7.02
N LEU A 195 -18.70 0.76 -5.97
CA LEU A 195 -18.38 1.64 -4.85
C LEU A 195 -17.49 2.81 -5.28
N ILE A 196 -16.47 2.57 -6.13
CA ILE A 196 -15.63 3.63 -6.69
C ILE A 196 -16.46 4.59 -7.56
N TYR A 197 -17.40 4.07 -8.36
CA TYR A 197 -18.31 4.91 -9.12
C TYR A 197 -19.16 5.81 -8.21
N ILE A 198 -19.74 5.27 -7.15
CA ILE A 198 -20.56 6.01 -6.18
C ILE A 198 -19.72 7.02 -5.37
N SER A 199 -18.44 6.73 -5.11
CA SER A 199 -17.55 7.68 -4.41
C SER A 199 -17.31 8.99 -5.18
N GLY A 200 -17.64 9.01 -6.50
CA GLY A 200 -17.47 10.17 -7.36
C GLY A 200 -16.02 10.42 -7.81
N GLU A 201 -15.12 9.50 -7.57
CA GLU A 201 -13.71 9.57 -8.00
C GLU A 201 -13.54 9.07 -9.44
N ARG A 202 -13.83 9.92 -10.42
CA ARG A 202 -13.83 9.57 -11.86
C ARG A 202 -12.50 8.99 -12.35
N THR A 203 -11.37 9.54 -11.90
CA THR A 203 -10.03 9.07 -12.26
C THR A 203 -9.75 7.69 -11.70
N ALA A 204 -10.19 7.39 -10.49
CA ALA A 204 -10.06 6.07 -9.86
C ALA A 204 -10.89 5.02 -10.61
N PHE A 205 -12.12 5.36 -10.97
CA PHE A 205 -12.99 4.50 -11.77
C PHE A 205 -12.39 4.15 -13.12
N PHE A 206 -11.89 5.17 -13.85
CA PHE A 206 -11.21 4.95 -15.11
C PHE A 206 -9.96 4.08 -14.97
N PHE A 207 -9.15 4.34 -13.95
CA PHE A 207 -7.91 3.60 -13.69
C PHE A 207 -8.19 2.12 -13.36
N LEU A 208 -9.20 1.83 -12.55
CA LEU A 208 -9.58 0.45 -12.23
C LEU A 208 -9.98 -0.31 -13.49
N ASN A 209 -10.89 0.25 -14.30
CA ASN A 209 -11.39 -0.40 -15.52
C ASN A 209 -10.33 -0.54 -16.63
N LEU A 210 -9.29 0.29 -16.62
CA LEU A 210 -8.19 0.16 -17.56
C LEU A 210 -7.16 -0.89 -17.11
N SER A 211 -7.04 -1.14 -15.80
CA SER A 211 -6.04 -2.02 -15.22
C SER A 211 -6.50 -3.48 -15.07
N THR A 212 -7.78 -3.74 -15.28
CA THR A 212 -8.42 -5.07 -15.27
C THR A 212 -8.77 -5.56 -16.65
#